data_4a2fa1d63277ee01bee3cab12d58ae0c
#
_entry.id   4a2fa1d63277ee01bee3cab12d58ae0c
#
_cell.length_a   1.000
_cell.length_b   1.000
_cell.length_c   1.000
_cell.angle_alpha   90.00
_cell.angle_beta   90.00
_cell.angle_gamma   90.00
#
_symmetry.space_group_name_H-M   'P 1'
#
loop_
_entity.id
_entity.type
_entity.pdbx_description
1 polymer ?
#
loop_
_entity_poly.entity_id
_entity_poly.type
_entity_poly.pdbx_seq_one_letter_code
_entity_poly.pdbx_strand_id
1 'polypeptide(L)'
;MPEKRLRCFEESQLVSLDPIKQFGNWFDEATKCPEIGEPNAMCLATATNDGRPSARMVLLKGYSSEGFRFFTNYESRKGCELESNPHACLVFYWEPLNRQIRIEGTVERIPYQSSCDYFHSRPKSSQVGAVVSRQSTTVPNRDYLRQKNAELEEKYKDTEVPMPDYWGGYIVKPFSIEFWQGQTNRLHDRIVFTKLKDGESELGEFQHAAEGGWVYQRLSP
;
A
#
# COMPACT_ATOMS: atom_id res chain seq x y z
N MET A 1 6.81 14.66 -29.39
CA MET A 1 6.17 13.83 -28.35
C MET A 1 4.68 13.91 -28.59
N PRO A 2 3.92 12.79 -28.61
CA PRO A 2 2.47 12.87 -28.74
C PRO A 2 1.94 13.66 -27.55
N GLU A 3 1.06 14.64 -27.81
CA GLU A 3 0.37 15.36 -26.76
C GLU A 3 -0.34 14.34 -25.85
N LYS A 4 0.13 14.20 -24.60
CA LYS A 4 -0.62 13.48 -23.57
C LYS A 4 -1.97 14.16 -23.47
N ARG A 5 -3.03 13.53 -23.96
CA ARG A 5 -4.41 14.00 -23.72
C ARG A 5 -4.61 14.01 -22.21
N LEU A 6 -4.52 15.19 -21.63
CA LEU A 6 -4.84 15.40 -20.23
C LEU A 6 -6.32 15.06 -20.02
N ARG A 7 -6.57 14.07 -19.17
CA ARG A 7 -7.91 13.73 -18.73
C ARG A 7 -8.20 14.59 -17.50
N CYS A 8 -9.20 15.44 -17.56
CA CYS A 8 -9.77 16.03 -16.35
C CYS A 8 -10.28 14.90 -15.44
N PHE A 9 -10.33 15.15 -14.15
CA PHE A 9 -10.96 14.24 -13.20
C PHE A 9 -11.98 15.03 -12.36
N GLU A 10 -13.20 15.01 -12.86
CA GLU A 10 -14.35 15.68 -12.24
C GLU A 10 -15.20 14.67 -11.47
N GLU A 11 -16.06 15.15 -10.60
CA GLU A 11 -16.98 14.33 -9.81
C GLU A 11 -17.87 13.44 -10.69
N SER A 12 -18.27 13.94 -11.86
CA SER A 12 -19.05 13.20 -12.86
C SER A 12 -18.29 12.02 -13.49
N GLN A 13 -16.96 11.94 -13.30
CA GLN A 13 -16.10 10.89 -13.82
C GLN A 13 -15.73 9.85 -12.76
N LEU A 14 -16.24 10.00 -11.54
CA LEU A 14 -16.17 8.95 -10.54
C LEU A 14 -16.97 7.73 -11.02
N VAL A 15 -16.30 6.58 -11.17
CA VAL A 15 -16.97 5.33 -11.58
C VAL A 15 -17.73 4.69 -10.42
N SER A 16 -17.41 5.06 -9.19
CA SER A 16 -18.10 4.62 -7.99
C SER A 16 -17.94 5.64 -6.87
N LEU A 17 -18.98 5.76 -6.04
CA LEU A 17 -18.92 6.48 -4.77
C LEU A 17 -18.38 5.63 -3.62
N ASP A 18 -18.01 4.37 -3.87
CA ASP A 18 -17.16 3.55 -3.00
C ASP A 18 -15.69 3.80 -3.38
N PRO A 19 -14.88 4.43 -2.51
CA PRO A 19 -13.50 4.77 -2.85
C PRO A 19 -12.60 3.54 -3.09
N ILE A 20 -12.96 2.36 -2.57
CA ILE A 20 -12.23 1.13 -2.86
C ILE A 20 -12.50 0.65 -4.29
N LYS A 21 -13.75 0.76 -4.76
CA LYS A 21 -14.08 0.45 -6.16
C LYS A 21 -13.47 1.49 -7.11
N GLN A 22 -13.47 2.78 -6.73
CA GLN A 22 -12.79 3.84 -7.49
C GLN A 22 -11.28 3.58 -7.58
N PHE A 23 -10.63 3.14 -6.49
CA PHE A 23 -9.24 2.68 -6.50
C PHE A 23 -9.06 1.53 -7.49
N GLY A 24 -9.93 0.51 -7.42
CA GLY A 24 -9.89 -0.66 -8.30
C GLY A 24 -9.92 -0.29 -9.77
N ASN A 25 -10.74 0.69 -10.16
CA ASN A 25 -10.80 1.17 -11.54
C ASN A 25 -9.45 1.79 -11.98
N TRP A 26 -8.89 2.69 -11.19
CA TRP A 26 -7.61 3.32 -11.52
C TRP A 26 -6.44 2.32 -11.50
N PHE A 27 -6.47 1.38 -10.56
CA PHE A 27 -5.48 0.32 -10.48
C PHE A 27 -5.53 -0.63 -11.69
N ASP A 28 -6.74 -0.98 -12.16
CA ASP A 28 -6.93 -1.79 -13.38
C ASP A 28 -6.41 -1.07 -14.64
N GLU A 29 -6.65 0.24 -14.76
CA GLU A 29 -6.05 1.05 -15.83
C GLU A 29 -4.52 1.07 -15.74
N ALA A 30 -3.96 1.16 -14.53
CA ALA A 30 -2.51 1.14 -14.32
C ALA A 30 -1.90 -0.22 -14.67
N THR A 31 -2.57 -1.32 -14.35
CA THR A 31 -2.10 -2.68 -14.70
C THR A 31 -2.12 -2.95 -16.21
N LYS A 32 -2.97 -2.26 -16.95
CA LYS A 32 -3.08 -2.35 -18.41
C LYS A 32 -2.15 -1.38 -19.16
N CYS A 33 -1.51 -0.47 -18.45
CA CYS A 33 -0.60 0.51 -19.04
C CYS A 33 0.80 -0.12 -19.22
N PRO A 34 1.27 -0.34 -20.45
CA PRO A 34 2.53 -1.06 -20.71
C PRO A 34 3.77 -0.29 -20.23
N GLU A 35 3.67 1.01 -20.06
CA GLU A 35 4.76 1.85 -19.56
C GLU A 35 4.92 1.77 -18.03
N ILE A 36 3.98 1.12 -17.30
CA ILE A 36 4.06 0.93 -15.86
C ILE A 36 4.54 -0.49 -15.57
N GLY A 37 5.81 -0.63 -15.18
CA GLY A 37 6.42 -1.94 -14.93
C GLY A 37 5.87 -2.65 -13.68
N GLU A 38 5.52 -1.91 -12.64
CA GLU A 38 5.09 -2.48 -11.35
C GLU A 38 3.96 -1.65 -10.73
N PRO A 39 2.73 -1.76 -11.24
CA PRO A 39 1.59 -0.92 -10.83
C PRO A 39 1.19 -1.09 -9.36
N ASN A 40 1.51 -2.23 -8.76
CA ASN A 40 1.26 -2.52 -7.34
C ASN A 40 2.37 -2.05 -6.39
N ALA A 41 3.44 -1.42 -6.90
CA ALA A 41 4.43 -0.78 -6.06
C ALA A 41 3.84 0.48 -5.42
N MET A 42 4.00 0.60 -4.10
CA MET A 42 3.51 1.74 -3.34
C MET A 42 4.53 2.20 -2.30
N CYS A 43 4.61 3.50 -2.08
CA CYS A 43 5.38 4.05 -0.98
C CYS A 43 4.57 3.89 0.31
N LEU A 44 5.12 3.17 1.28
CA LEU A 44 4.58 3.06 2.63
C LEU A 44 5.33 4.03 3.55
N ALA A 45 4.64 5.05 4.03
CA ALA A 45 5.12 5.93 5.09
C ALA A 45 4.61 5.47 6.45
N THR A 46 5.51 5.43 7.41
CA THR A 46 5.26 5.12 8.82
C THR A 46 5.97 6.14 9.70
N ALA A 47 5.60 6.26 10.95
CA ALA A 47 6.24 7.17 11.87
C ALA A 47 6.49 6.51 13.23
N THR A 48 7.54 6.96 13.91
CA THR A 48 7.76 6.64 15.32
C THR A 48 6.67 7.26 16.21
N ASN A 49 6.58 6.83 17.44
CA ASN A 49 5.58 7.36 18.38
C ASN A 49 5.78 8.86 18.69
N ASP A 50 7.02 9.36 18.56
CA ASP A 50 7.37 10.79 18.64
C ASP A 50 7.25 11.55 17.30
N GLY A 51 6.65 10.93 16.27
CA GLY A 51 6.28 11.57 15.02
C GLY A 51 7.39 11.64 13.95
N ARG A 52 8.53 10.96 14.11
CA ARG A 52 9.58 10.93 13.07
C ARG A 52 9.19 10.02 11.90
N PRO A 53 8.96 10.56 10.69
CA PRO A 53 8.53 9.75 9.56
C PRO A 53 9.67 8.96 8.93
N SER A 54 9.32 7.86 8.31
CA SER A 54 10.17 7.10 7.40
C SER A 54 9.34 6.51 6.25
N ALA A 55 9.94 6.34 5.07
CA ALA A 55 9.22 5.82 3.91
C ALA A 55 10.08 4.82 3.12
N ARG A 56 9.42 3.89 2.44
CA ARG A 56 10.03 2.85 1.59
C ARG A 56 9.00 2.29 0.62
N MET A 57 9.48 1.69 -0.45
CA MET A 57 8.60 0.96 -1.37
C MET A 57 8.24 -0.41 -0.79
N VAL A 58 6.97 -0.78 -0.92
CA VAL A 58 6.43 -2.11 -0.65
C VAL A 58 5.44 -2.46 -1.76
N LEU A 59 5.03 -3.73 -1.84
CA LEU A 59 4.09 -4.18 -2.87
C LEU A 59 2.71 -4.42 -2.28
N LEU A 60 1.68 -3.83 -2.90
CA LEU A 60 0.29 -4.21 -2.66
C LEU A 60 0.10 -5.69 -3.06
N LYS A 61 -0.46 -6.49 -2.15
CA LYS A 61 -0.71 -7.91 -2.35
C LYS A 61 -2.20 -8.28 -2.33
N GLY A 62 -3.05 -7.30 -2.17
CA GLY A 62 -4.50 -7.43 -2.24
C GLY A 62 -5.17 -6.24 -1.59
N TYR A 63 -6.39 -5.99 -1.99
CA TYR A 63 -7.27 -4.98 -1.38
C TYR A 63 -8.71 -5.50 -1.39
N SER A 64 -9.49 -5.02 -0.45
CA SER A 64 -10.91 -5.33 -0.31
C SER A 64 -11.61 -4.16 0.40
N SER A 65 -12.91 -4.27 0.65
CA SER A 65 -13.66 -3.32 1.46
C SER A 65 -13.07 -3.11 2.87
N GLU A 66 -12.27 -4.07 3.36
CA GLU A 66 -11.60 -3.96 4.66
C GLU A 66 -10.31 -3.12 4.60
N GLY A 67 -9.63 -3.03 3.43
CA GLY A 67 -8.41 -2.27 3.26
C GLY A 67 -7.37 -2.89 2.33
N PHE A 68 -6.12 -2.44 2.47
CA PHE A 68 -5.00 -2.71 1.59
C PHE A 68 -3.94 -3.56 2.29
N ARG A 69 -3.54 -4.70 1.69
CA ARG A 69 -2.67 -5.70 2.30
C ARG A 69 -1.26 -5.65 1.73
N PHE A 70 -0.27 -5.74 2.61
CA PHE A 70 1.13 -5.94 2.26
C PHE A 70 1.80 -6.88 3.27
N PHE A 71 2.97 -7.43 2.91
CA PHE A 71 3.71 -8.37 3.74
C PHE A 71 5.12 -7.87 3.98
N THR A 72 5.62 -8.09 5.18
CA THR A 72 6.95 -7.63 5.57
C THR A 72 7.48 -8.40 6.78
N ASN A 73 8.72 -8.09 7.18
CA ASN A 73 9.30 -8.53 8.44
C ASN A 73 8.81 -7.60 9.57
N TYR A 74 8.20 -8.16 10.60
CA TYR A 74 7.66 -7.44 11.76
C TYR A 74 8.73 -6.75 12.61
N GLU A 75 9.97 -7.30 12.63
CA GLU A 75 11.10 -6.72 13.36
C GLU A 75 11.85 -5.65 12.55
N SER A 76 11.45 -5.40 11.30
CA SER A 76 12.03 -4.32 10.50
C SER A 76 11.66 -2.94 11.08
N ARG A 77 12.38 -1.89 10.68
CA ARG A 77 12.10 -0.52 11.12
C ARG A 77 10.62 -0.16 11.00
N LYS A 78 10.00 -0.45 9.84
CA LYS A 78 8.56 -0.20 9.65
C LYS A 78 7.68 -1.06 10.55
N GLY A 79 8.06 -2.32 10.79
CA GLY A 79 7.33 -3.22 11.70
C GLY A 79 7.33 -2.67 13.12
N CYS A 80 8.49 -2.24 13.63
CA CYS A 80 8.61 -1.62 14.95
C CYS A 80 7.86 -0.29 15.05
N GLU A 81 7.90 0.54 13.98
CA GLU A 81 7.13 1.78 13.93
C GLU A 81 5.63 1.50 13.99
N LEU A 82 5.12 0.54 13.21
CA LEU A 82 3.70 0.15 13.20
C LEU A 82 3.22 -0.49 14.50
N GLU A 83 4.08 -1.18 15.22
CA GLU A 83 3.76 -1.74 16.53
C GLU A 83 3.52 -0.64 17.58
N SER A 84 4.30 0.44 17.54
CA SER A 84 4.20 1.56 18.47
C SER A 84 3.22 2.64 18.02
N ASN A 85 3.05 2.82 16.72
CA ASN A 85 2.18 3.82 16.08
C ASN A 85 1.49 3.19 14.86
N PRO A 86 0.29 2.62 15.03
CA PRO A 86 -0.40 1.86 13.99
C PRO A 86 -1.08 2.74 12.92
N HIS A 87 -0.41 3.80 12.49
CA HIS A 87 -0.88 4.68 11.41
C HIS A 87 0.08 4.64 10.23
N ALA A 88 -0.47 4.60 9.04
CA ALA A 88 0.33 4.60 7.82
C ALA A 88 -0.33 5.41 6.70
N CYS A 89 0.52 5.85 5.78
CA CYS A 89 0.11 6.40 4.51
C CYS A 89 0.71 5.56 3.38
N LEU A 90 -0.13 5.13 2.44
CA LEU A 90 0.26 4.48 1.19
C LEU A 90 0.15 5.50 0.06
N VAL A 91 1.17 5.56 -0.81
CA VAL A 91 1.13 6.42 -1.99
C VAL A 91 1.46 5.58 -3.23
N PHE A 92 0.55 5.57 -4.18
CA PHE A 92 0.79 5.10 -5.54
C PHE A 92 1.06 6.30 -6.44
N TYR A 93 2.04 6.19 -7.33
CA TYR A 93 2.28 7.18 -8.36
C TYR A 93 2.51 6.48 -9.70
N TRP A 94 1.60 6.71 -10.62
CA TRP A 94 1.65 6.18 -11.98
C TRP A 94 1.95 7.32 -12.96
N GLU A 95 3.24 7.59 -13.14
CA GLU A 95 3.72 8.71 -13.96
C GLU A 95 3.14 8.71 -15.39
N PRO A 96 3.06 7.57 -16.12
CA PRO A 96 2.49 7.55 -17.48
C PRO A 96 1.03 8.00 -17.53
N LEU A 97 0.27 7.76 -16.46
CA LEU A 97 -1.13 8.19 -16.34
C LEU A 97 -1.28 9.57 -15.69
N ASN A 98 -0.19 10.14 -15.19
CA ASN A 98 -0.17 11.38 -14.42
C ASN A 98 -1.13 11.34 -13.22
N ARG A 99 -1.14 10.19 -12.50
CA ARG A 99 -2.03 9.91 -11.37
C ARG A 99 -1.28 9.57 -10.12
N GLN A 100 -1.82 10.05 -8.99
CA GLN A 100 -1.39 9.65 -7.66
C GLN A 100 -2.62 9.24 -6.84
N ILE A 101 -2.47 8.22 -6.01
CA ILE A 101 -3.46 7.87 -4.98
C ILE A 101 -2.73 7.88 -3.63
N ARG A 102 -3.33 8.57 -2.65
CA ARG A 102 -2.84 8.59 -1.28
C ARG A 102 -3.91 7.99 -0.37
N ILE A 103 -3.50 7.02 0.44
CA ILE A 103 -4.38 6.27 1.34
C ILE A 103 -3.84 6.40 2.74
N GLU A 104 -4.61 6.98 3.64
CA GLU A 104 -4.28 7.09 5.06
C GLU A 104 -5.19 6.17 5.87
N GLY A 105 -4.60 5.43 6.80
CA GLY A 105 -5.36 4.45 7.55
C GLY A 105 -4.67 3.97 8.83
N THR A 106 -5.42 3.21 9.61
CA THR A 106 -4.90 2.41 10.71
C THR A 106 -4.43 1.07 10.22
N VAL A 107 -3.42 0.52 10.88
CA VAL A 107 -2.75 -0.72 10.45
C VAL A 107 -2.92 -1.81 11.49
N GLU A 108 -3.30 -2.99 11.04
CA GLU A 108 -3.41 -4.19 11.88
C GLU A 108 -2.68 -5.36 11.24
N ARG A 109 -2.19 -6.29 12.04
CA ARG A 109 -1.70 -7.57 11.53
C ARG A 109 -2.88 -8.40 11.02
N ILE A 110 -2.71 -9.03 9.87
CA ILE A 110 -3.71 -10.01 9.39
C ILE A 110 -3.57 -11.33 10.17
N PRO A 111 -4.60 -12.20 10.15
CA PRO A 111 -4.53 -13.50 10.80
C PRO A 111 -3.30 -14.31 10.36
N TYR A 112 -2.71 -15.04 11.31
CA TYR A 112 -1.52 -15.86 11.07
C TYR A 112 -1.69 -16.82 9.89
N GLN A 113 -2.84 -17.50 9.81
CA GLN A 113 -3.10 -18.45 8.73
C GLN A 113 -3.05 -17.78 7.35
N SER A 114 -3.63 -16.58 7.21
CA SER A 114 -3.58 -15.81 5.96
C SER A 114 -2.14 -15.40 5.58
N SER A 115 -1.30 -15.13 6.58
CA SER A 115 0.13 -14.86 6.35
C SER A 115 0.87 -16.12 5.91
N CYS A 116 0.57 -17.26 6.55
CA CYS A 116 1.16 -18.56 6.26
C CYS A 116 0.79 -19.03 4.84
N ASP A 117 -0.50 -18.93 4.46
CA ASP A 117 -0.98 -19.29 3.13
C ASP A 117 -0.28 -18.45 2.05
N TYR A 118 -0.18 -17.14 2.26
CA TYR A 118 0.55 -16.28 1.33
C TYR A 118 2.04 -16.58 1.32
N PHE A 119 2.69 -16.85 2.47
CA PHE A 119 4.11 -17.19 2.54
C PHE A 119 4.42 -18.41 1.66
N HIS A 120 3.62 -19.48 1.78
CA HIS A 120 3.82 -20.72 1.03
C HIS A 120 3.39 -20.64 -0.44
N SER A 121 2.55 -19.69 -0.80
CA SER A 121 2.22 -19.43 -2.22
C SER A 121 3.36 -18.78 -3.00
N ARG A 122 4.37 -18.24 -2.31
CA ARG A 122 5.52 -17.57 -2.93
C ARG A 122 6.55 -18.60 -3.44
N PRO A 123 7.38 -18.24 -4.44
CA PRO A 123 8.50 -19.07 -4.84
C PRO A 123 9.41 -19.41 -3.65
N LYS A 124 9.93 -20.64 -3.62
CA LYS A 124 10.79 -21.14 -2.51
C LYS A 124 11.97 -20.22 -2.21
N SER A 125 12.61 -19.67 -3.25
CA SER A 125 13.69 -18.69 -3.10
C SER A 125 13.25 -17.43 -2.33
N SER A 126 12.01 -16.98 -2.53
CA SER A 126 11.46 -15.85 -1.79
C SER A 126 11.12 -16.18 -0.35
N GLN A 127 10.72 -17.44 -0.07
CA GLN A 127 10.52 -17.95 1.29
C GLN A 127 11.86 -18.01 2.03
N VAL A 128 12.88 -18.61 1.42
CA VAL A 128 14.25 -18.67 1.97
C VAL A 128 14.79 -17.26 2.22
N GLY A 129 14.64 -16.33 1.27
CA GLY A 129 15.05 -14.95 1.44
C GLY A 129 14.41 -14.25 2.63
N ALA A 130 13.14 -14.55 2.93
CA ALA A 130 12.46 -14.00 4.10
C ALA A 130 13.01 -14.58 5.41
N VAL A 131 13.45 -15.85 5.42
CA VAL A 131 14.11 -16.49 6.58
C VAL A 131 15.53 -15.94 6.79
N VAL A 132 16.28 -15.74 5.69
CA VAL A 132 17.65 -15.17 5.75
C VAL A 132 17.63 -13.76 6.32
N SER A 133 16.66 -12.96 5.86
CA SER A 133 16.64 -11.52 6.11
C SER A 133 15.99 -11.19 7.46
N ARG A 134 16.81 -10.94 8.49
CA ARG A 134 16.39 -10.18 9.66
C ARG A 134 16.38 -8.70 9.28
N GLN A 135 15.35 -8.29 8.53
CA GLN A 135 15.28 -7.00 7.84
C GLN A 135 15.56 -5.83 8.77
N SER A 136 16.38 -4.87 8.30
CA SER A 136 16.85 -3.67 9.02
C SER A 136 17.91 -3.93 10.10
N THR A 137 18.37 -5.16 10.30
CA THR A 137 19.50 -5.42 11.19
C THR A 137 20.83 -5.18 10.45
N THR A 138 21.86 -4.81 11.22
CA THR A 138 23.22 -4.68 10.67
C THR A 138 23.80 -6.05 10.36
N VAL A 139 24.43 -6.17 9.19
CA VAL A 139 25.15 -7.37 8.76
C VAL A 139 26.59 -7.01 8.39
N PRO A 140 27.57 -7.92 8.51
CA PRO A 140 28.97 -7.60 8.24
C PRO A 140 29.22 -7.17 6.79
N ASN A 141 28.65 -7.88 5.83
CA ASN A 141 28.81 -7.63 4.40
C ASN A 141 27.77 -8.43 3.59
N ARG A 142 27.82 -8.29 2.26
CA ARG A 142 26.91 -9.00 1.35
C ARG A 142 27.19 -10.51 1.30
N ASP A 143 28.43 -10.93 1.47
CA ASP A 143 28.81 -12.35 1.38
C ASP A 143 28.26 -13.15 2.55
N TYR A 144 28.14 -12.55 3.72
CA TYR A 144 27.40 -13.14 4.84
C TYR A 144 25.97 -13.53 4.45
N LEU A 145 25.25 -12.63 3.77
CA LEU A 145 23.88 -12.91 3.32
C LEU A 145 23.83 -13.99 2.23
N ARG A 146 24.80 -13.98 1.30
CA ARG A 146 24.92 -15.01 0.25
C ARG A 146 25.17 -16.40 0.85
N GLN A 147 26.09 -16.47 1.81
CA GLN A 147 26.40 -17.73 2.50
C GLN A 147 25.18 -18.25 3.26
N LYS A 148 24.51 -17.41 4.04
CA LYS A 148 23.29 -17.78 4.77
C LYS A 148 22.17 -18.22 3.83
N ASN A 149 22.01 -17.57 2.69
CA ASN A 149 21.03 -17.97 1.68
C ASN A 149 21.33 -19.37 1.15
N ALA A 150 22.59 -19.64 0.76
CA ALA A 150 23.01 -20.94 0.25
C ALA A 150 22.84 -22.06 1.29
N GLU A 151 23.20 -21.81 2.56
CA GLU A 151 23.00 -22.75 3.67
C GLU A 151 21.52 -23.13 3.83
N LEU A 152 20.61 -22.15 3.75
CA LEU A 152 19.18 -22.39 3.92
C LEU A 152 18.52 -22.97 2.66
N GLU A 153 18.98 -22.62 1.47
CA GLU A 153 18.56 -23.28 0.22
C GLU A 153 18.86 -24.77 0.24
N GLU A 154 20.06 -25.17 0.65
CA GLU A 154 20.42 -26.59 0.77
C GLU A 154 19.63 -27.25 1.90
N LYS A 155 19.49 -26.59 3.07
CA LYS A 155 18.72 -27.11 4.20
C LYS A 155 17.28 -27.44 3.85
N TYR A 156 16.64 -26.57 3.09
CA TYR A 156 15.22 -26.70 2.74
C TYR A 156 14.98 -27.24 1.32
N LYS A 157 16.01 -27.77 0.66
CA LYS A 157 15.96 -28.27 -0.72
C LYS A 157 14.76 -29.19 -0.96
N ASP A 158 14.58 -30.18 -0.10
CA ASP A 158 13.56 -31.22 -0.22
C ASP A 158 12.45 -31.10 0.84
N THR A 159 12.44 -30.04 1.63
CA THR A 159 11.47 -29.81 2.70
C THR A 159 10.78 -28.44 2.56
N GLU A 160 9.67 -28.28 3.26
CA GLU A 160 8.98 -27.01 3.34
C GLU A 160 9.80 -25.99 4.14
N VAL A 161 9.78 -24.74 3.72
CA VAL A 161 10.38 -23.63 4.46
C VAL A 161 9.35 -23.15 5.50
N PRO A 162 9.63 -23.25 6.81
CA PRO A 162 8.70 -22.74 7.81
C PRO A 162 8.62 -21.22 7.74
N MET A 163 7.40 -20.68 7.83
CA MET A 163 7.22 -19.24 7.93
C MET A 163 7.78 -18.75 9.28
N PRO A 164 8.71 -17.80 9.29
CA PRO A 164 9.26 -17.29 10.55
C PRO A 164 8.25 -16.40 11.28
N ASP A 165 8.24 -16.45 12.62
CA ASP A 165 7.33 -15.67 13.48
C ASP A 165 7.46 -14.14 13.30
N TYR A 166 8.63 -13.70 12.83
CA TYR A 166 8.91 -12.29 12.55
C TYR A 166 8.46 -11.85 11.16
N TRP A 167 7.73 -12.67 10.38
CA TRP A 167 7.26 -12.31 9.06
C TRP A 167 5.76 -12.52 8.92
N GLY A 168 5.08 -11.61 8.23
CA GLY A 168 3.66 -11.75 7.95
C GLY A 168 3.07 -10.52 7.30
N GLY A 169 1.76 -10.46 7.29
CA GLY A 169 0.98 -9.43 6.61
C GLY A 169 0.39 -8.39 7.54
N TYR A 170 0.22 -7.21 6.96
CA TYR A 170 -0.56 -6.11 7.52
C TYR A 170 -1.70 -5.74 6.58
N ILE A 171 -2.77 -5.22 7.16
CA ILE A 171 -3.84 -4.53 6.46
C ILE A 171 -3.90 -3.07 6.90
N VAL A 172 -3.93 -2.16 5.93
CA VAL A 172 -4.20 -0.73 6.17
C VAL A 172 -5.69 -0.52 5.98
N LYS A 173 -6.41 -0.22 7.06
CA LYS A 173 -7.84 0.10 7.06
C LYS A 173 -8.00 1.59 6.81
N PRO A 174 -8.47 2.02 5.64
CA PRO A 174 -8.43 3.42 5.27
C PRO A 174 -9.51 4.24 5.98
N PHE A 175 -9.16 5.45 6.37
CA PHE A 175 -10.09 6.51 6.76
C PHE A 175 -10.04 7.71 5.82
N SER A 176 -9.04 7.81 4.93
CA SER A 176 -8.94 8.83 3.89
C SER A 176 -8.29 8.24 2.63
N ILE A 177 -8.89 8.52 1.47
CA ILE A 177 -8.34 8.15 0.15
C ILE A 177 -8.44 9.35 -0.77
N GLU A 178 -7.31 9.88 -1.23
CA GLU A 178 -7.22 10.99 -2.17
C GLU A 178 -6.83 10.48 -3.56
N PHE A 179 -7.60 10.86 -4.56
CA PHE A 179 -7.34 10.67 -5.97
C PHE A 179 -6.83 11.98 -6.56
N TRP A 180 -5.62 11.99 -7.07
CA TRP A 180 -4.98 13.14 -7.69
C TRP A 180 -4.73 12.86 -9.18
N GLN A 181 -5.20 13.75 -10.04
CA GLN A 181 -4.93 13.74 -11.49
C GLN A 181 -4.18 15.01 -11.88
N GLY A 182 -2.97 14.82 -12.43
CA GLY A 182 -2.15 15.95 -12.85
C GLY A 182 -2.69 16.67 -14.10
N GLN A 183 -2.58 18.01 -14.08
CA GLN A 183 -2.95 18.89 -15.19
C GLN A 183 -1.76 19.76 -15.58
N THR A 184 -1.69 20.23 -16.85
CA THR A 184 -0.58 21.07 -17.37
C THR A 184 -0.60 22.50 -16.85
N ASN A 185 -1.78 23.00 -16.51
CA ASN A 185 -1.99 24.36 -16.03
C ASN A 185 -1.81 24.52 -14.51
N ARG A 186 -1.29 23.47 -13.81
CA ARG A 186 -1.15 23.39 -12.34
C ARG A 186 -2.48 23.36 -11.56
N LEU A 187 -3.63 23.42 -12.22
CA LEU A 187 -4.93 23.23 -11.59
C LEU A 187 -5.25 21.72 -11.58
N HIS A 188 -4.51 21.00 -10.73
CA HIS A 188 -4.65 19.55 -10.60
C HIS A 188 -5.99 19.18 -9.98
N ASP A 189 -6.57 18.08 -10.45
CA ASP A 189 -7.80 17.58 -9.87
C ASP A 189 -7.49 16.74 -8.62
N ARG A 190 -8.15 17.06 -7.53
CA ARG A 190 -7.99 16.35 -6.25
C ARG A 190 -9.37 16.09 -5.65
N ILE A 191 -9.76 14.82 -5.62
CA ILE A 191 -10.97 14.36 -4.94
C ILE A 191 -10.56 13.50 -3.77
N VAL A 192 -10.93 13.88 -2.56
CA VAL A 192 -10.66 13.13 -1.33
C VAL A 192 -11.94 12.53 -0.80
N PHE A 193 -11.88 11.25 -0.49
CA PHE A 193 -12.87 10.53 0.28
C PHE A 193 -12.41 10.44 1.73
N THR A 194 -13.29 10.74 2.66
CA THR A 194 -13.04 10.63 4.10
C THR A 194 -14.14 9.82 4.75
N LYS A 195 -13.79 8.91 5.63
CA LYS A 195 -14.75 8.10 6.37
C LYS A 195 -15.34 8.95 7.49
N LEU A 196 -16.67 9.01 7.57
CA LEU A 196 -17.35 9.66 8.67
C LEU A 196 -17.04 8.96 9.99
N LYS A 197 -16.87 9.73 11.05
CA LYS A 197 -16.76 9.16 12.39
C LYS A 197 -18.13 8.69 12.87
N ASP A 198 -18.11 7.73 13.77
CA ASP A 198 -19.35 7.24 14.38
C ASP A 198 -20.14 8.39 15.02
N GLY A 199 -21.41 8.53 14.58
CA GLY A 199 -22.31 9.60 15.04
C GLY A 199 -22.25 10.91 14.24
N GLU A 200 -21.34 11.07 13.31
CA GLU A 200 -21.32 12.19 12.35
C GLU A 200 -22.30 11.90 11.21
N SER A 201 -23.29 12.78 11.04
CA SER A 201 -24.28 12.70 9.94
C SER A 201 -24.41 14.01 9.16
N GLU A 202 -23.91 15.12 9.68
CA GLU A 202 -23.98 16.40 9.01
C GLU A 202 -22.82 16.57 8.03
N LEU A 203 -23.16 16.88 6.80
CA LEU A 203 -22.18 17.18 5.76
C LEU A 203 -21.77 18.65 5.81
N GLY A 204 -20.47 18.90 5.65
CA GLY A 204 -19.97 20.25 5.42
C GLY A 204 -20.45 20.84 4.07
N GLU A 205 -20.33 22.15 3.92
CA GLU A 205 -20.85 22.91 2.74
C GLU A 205 -20.42 22.32 1.39
N PHE A 206 -19.20 21.80 1.29
CA PHE A 206 -18.64 21.24 0.04
C PHE A 206 -18.46 19.73 0.08
N GLN A 207 -19.08 19.07 1.05
CA GLN A 207 -19.04 17.61 1.18
C GLN A 207 -20.26 16.98 0.52
N HIS A 208 -20.03 15.86 -0.13
CA HIS A 208 -21.05 15.04 -0.77
C HIS A 208 -21.07 13.65 -0.16
N ALA A 209 -22.26 13.11 0.01
CA ALA A 209 -22.41 11.73 0.50
C ALA A 209 -21.82 10.72 -0.49
N ALA A 210 -21.20 9.69 0.05
CA ALA A 210 -20.66 8.55 -0.68
C ALA A 210 -21.14 7.22 -0.07
N GLU A 211 -20.73 6.09 -0.64
CA GLU A 211 -21.17 4.78 -0.18
C GLU A 211 -20.44 4.35 1.13
N GLY A 212 -21.11 3.54 1.96
CA GLY A 212 -20.46 2.85 3.09
C GLY A 212 -19.94 3.78 4.21
N GLY A 213 -20.58 4.91 4.45
CA GLY A 213 -20.18 5.88 5.48
C GLY A 213 -19.00 6.77 5.07
N TRP A 214 -18.77 6.87 3.76
CA TRP A 214 -17.82 7.81 3.20
C TRP A 214 -18.50 9.12 2.76
N VAL A 215 -17.71 10.18 2.75
CA VAL A 215 -18.04 11.45 2.10
C VAL A 215 -16.90 11.82 1.18
N TYR A 216 -17.16 12.60 0.14
CA TYR A 216 -16.11 13.11 -0.71
C TYR A 216 -16.23 14.63 -0.92
N GLN A 217 -15.10 15.24 -1.24
CA GLN A 217 -14.99 16.66 -1.56
C GLN A 217 -13.80 16.91 -2.49
N ARG A 218 -13.85 18.03 -3.20
CA ARG A 218 -12.73 18.52 -4.01
C ARG A 218 -11.79 19.36 -3.16
N LEU A 219 -10.49 19.16 -3.35
CA LEU A 219 -9.46 19.99 -2.73
C LEU A 219 -8.84 20.92 -3.77
N SER A 220 -8.43 22.10 -3.34
CA SER A 220 -7.57 22.97 -4.14
C SER A 220 -6.21 22.29 -4.37
N PRO A 221 -5.61 22.40 -5.59
CA PRO A 221 -4.32 21.83 -5.92
C PRO A 221 -3.15 22.44 -5.14
#